data_58a40276614235499814e97ab556500e
#
_entry.id   58a40276614235499814e97ab556500e
#
_cell.length_a   1.000
_cell.length_b   1.000
_cell.length_c   1.000
_cell.angle_alpha   90.00
_cell.angle_beta   90.00
_cell.angle_gamma   90.00
#
_symmetry.space_group_name_H-M   'P 1'
#
loop_
_entity.id
_entity.type
_entity.pdbx_description
1 polymer ?
#
loop_
_entity_poly.entity_id
_entity_poly.type
_entity_poly.pdbx_seq_one_letter_code
_entity_poly.pdbx_strand_id
1 'polypeptide(L)'
;MFEKVNAGHPDKMADRLAGAVVDLVYERAGGLTKANPRVACEVMAGHGRVDVQIETSLGRLDLRADDLDPLIHRLFGERVEGNVLIAPQDPHLSDNQTRGLRCGDNGIFKGCPPTEEQRVLTAIAATIYGTIPYDGKYIIEQRDGQWDLTVCQSHLSREQEPELRRMLKEAYNVHLPTINPLGPWTGGIDVDCGCTNRKLGSDMGDGVTGGGLMGKDLSKADVSVNIVCYLKAVASGQVVTAICSIGDENVTFTYADGRRETERFADIVEQARLYILTDCGGSFERFAEWGLIRPNQLE
;
A
#
# COMPACT_ATOMS: atom_id res chain seq x y z
N MET A 1 -9.38 17.80 5.16
CA MET A 1 -8.70 17.09 6.28
C MET A 1 -8.27 15.71 5.81
N PHE A 2 -7.04 15.30 6.11
CA PHE A 2 -6.49 14.00 5.72
C PHE A 2 -5.54 13.46 6.80
N GLU A 3 -5.51 12.12 6.95
CA GLU A 3 -4.58 11.39 7.82
C GLU A 3 -3.64 10.54 6.97
N LYS A 4 -2.35 10.60 7.25
CA LYS A 4 -1.32 9.78 6.61
C LYS A 4 -0.42 9.13 7.65
N VAL A 5 -0.10 7.86 7.46
CA VAL A 5 0.98 7.17 8.17
C VAL A 5 2.18 7.01 7.25
N ASN A 6 3.38 6.96 7.83
CA ASN A 6 4.59 6.69 7.06
C ASN A 6 4.88 5.19 6.94
N ALA A 7 5.91 4.83 6.15
CA ALA A 7 6.29 3.45 5.89
C ALA A 7 6.85 2.68 7.13
N GLY A 8 7.13 3.38 8.23
CA GLY A 8 7.56 2.79 9.51
C GLY A 8 6.42 2.51 10.50
N HIS A 9 5.17 2.89 10.18
CA HIS A 9 4.01 2.58 11.00
C HIS A 9 3.77 1.06 11.05
N PRO A 10 3.39 0.46 12.20
CA PRO A 10 3.20 -0.99 12.34
C PRO A 10 2.33 -1.63 11.25
N ASP A 11 1.19 -1.02 10.91
CA ASP A 11 0.34 -1.53 9.83
C ASP A 11 1.03 -1.46 8.46
N LYS A 12 1.84 -0.43 8.18
CA LYS A 12 2.61 -0.32 6.93
C LYS A 12 3.79 -1.28 6.89
N MET A 13 4.38 -1.60 8.03
CA MET A 13 5.39 -2.65 8.13
C MET A 13 4.79 -4.03 7.79
N ALA A 14 3.57 -4.31 8.25
CA ALA A 14 2.83 -5.52 7.86
C ALA A 14 2.52 -5.52 6.34
N ASP A 15 2.04 -4.41 5.79
CA ASP A 15 1.81 -4.25 4.34
C ASP A 15 3.10 -4.46 3.53
N ARG A 16 4.23 -3.92 3.99
CA ARG A 16 5.53 -4.06 3.33
C ARG A 16 6.02 -5.50 3.34
N LEU A 17 5.88 -6.23 4.45
CA LEU A 17 6.22 -7.65 4.47
C LEU A 17 5.34 -8.44 3.51
N ALA A 18 4.03 -8.18 3.50
CA ALA A 18 3.12 -8.82 2.55
C ALA A 18 3.51 -8.51 1.10
N GLY A 19 3.88 -7.26 0.80
CA GLY A 19 4.41 -6.86 -0.52
C GLY A 19 5.72 -7.57 -0.88
N ALA A 20 6.66 -7.69 0.07
CA ALA A 20 7.92 -8.40 -0.14
C ALA A 20 7.70 -9.90 -0.40
N VAL A 21 6.69 -10.52 0.23
CA VAL A 21 6.28 -11.90 -0.08
C VAL A 21 5.75 -12.01 -1.50
N VAL A 22 4.93 -11.05 -1.96
CA VAL A 22 4.47 -11.00 -3.36
C VAL A 22 5.65 -10.88 -4.31
N ASP A 23 6.62 -10.00 -4.04
CA ASP A 23 7.85 -9.86 -4.83
C ASP A 23 8.62 -11.20 -4.93
N LEU A 24 8.80 -11.89 -3.80
CA LEU A 24 9.46 -13.19 -3.75
C LEU A 24 8.72 -14.25 -4.60
N VAL A 25 7.37 -14.29 -4.52
CA VAL A 25 6.55 -15.21 -5.31
C VAL A 25 6.69 -14.93 -6.80
N TYR A 26 6.67 -13.65 -7.22
CA TYR A 26 6.92 -13.28 -8.63
C TYR A 26 8.32 -13.66 -9.08
N GLU A 27 9.35 -13.43 -8.26
CA GLU A 27 10.74 -13.82 -8.56
C GLU A 27 10.84 -15.33 -8.81
N ARG A 28 10.30 -16.16 -7.91
CA ARG A 28 10.30 -17.63 -8.02
C ARG A 28 9.51 -18.13 -9.24
N ALA A 29 8.48 -17.40 -9.65
CA ALA A 29 7.69 -17.71 -10.85
C ALA A 29 8.34 -17.26 -12.17
N GLY A 30 9.49 -16.57 -12.16
CA GLY A 30 10.20 -16.12 -13.35
C GLY A 30 10.20 -14.61 -13.58
N GLY A 31 9.71 -13.83 -12.62
CA GLY A 31 9.75 -12.38 -12.60
C GLY A 31 8.44 -11.69 -12.99
N LEU A 32 8.28 -10.44 -12.51
CA LEU A 32 7.08 -9.63 -12.68
C LEU A 32 6.67 -9.43 -14.14
N THR A 33 7.61 -9.37 -15.07
CA THR A 33 7.35 -9.14 -16.51
C THR A 33 6.94 -10.39 -17.28
N LYS A 34 7.09 -11.58 -16.71
CA LYS A 34 6.92 -12.85 -17.43
C LYS A 34 5.87 -13.77 -16.82
N ALA A 35 5.53 -13.55 -15.57
CA ALA A 35 4.73 -14.48 -14.80
C ALA A 35 3.45 -13.82 -14.25
N ASN A 36 2.44 -14.64 -14.04
CA ASN A 36 1.20 -14.31 -13.33
C ASN A 36 0.98 -15.36 -12.23
N PRO A 37 1.83 -15.42 -11.20
CA PRO A 37 1.59 -16.30 -10.07
C PRO A 37 0.34 -15.87 -9.33
N ARG A 38 -0.17 -16.76 -8.48
CA ARG A 38 -1.26 -16.45 -7.54
C ARG A 38 -0.67 -16.37 -6.15
N VAL A 39 -0.94 -15.27 -5.48
CA VAL A 39 -0.56 -15.08 -4.09
C VAL A 39 -1.52 -14.15 -3.38
N ALA A 40 -1.88 -14.54 -2.15
CA ALA A 40 -2.51 -13.68 -1.17
C ALA A 40 -1.75 -13.86 0.15
N CYS A 41 -1.29 -12.77 0.73
CA CYS A 41 -0.49 -12.76 1.95
C CYS A 41 -1.12 -11.80 2.96
N GLU A 42 -1.43 -12.31 4.13
CA GLU A 42 -1.88 -11.53 5.28
C GLU A 42 -0.83 -11.60 6.38
N VAL A 43 -0.57 -10.46 7.01
CA VAL A 43 0.44 -10.31 8.06
C VAL A 43 -0.17 -9.64 9.28
N MET A 44 0.14 -10.18 10.44
CA MET A 44 -0.06 -9.52 11.74
C MET A 44 1.28 -9.49 12.47
N ALA A 45 1.69 -8.31 12.94
CA ALA A 45 2.97 -8.11 13.61
C ALA A 45 2.83 -7.28 14.88
N GLY A 46 3.58 -7.61 15.93
CA GLY A 46 3.65 -6.81 17.15
C GLY A 46 4.31 -7.59 18.29
N HIS A 47 4.92 -6.84 19.22
CA HIS A 47 5.49 -7.37 20.45
C HIS A 47 6.47 -8.55 20.26
N GLY A 48 7.38 -8.39 19.25
CA GLY A 48 8.43 -9.37 18.98
C GLY A 48 7.96 -10.58 18.16
N ARG A 49 6.75 -10.58 17.61
CA ARG A 49 6.19 -11.67 16.81
C ARG A 49 5.59 -11.17 15.50
N VAL A 50 5.73 -12.00 14.46
CA VAL A 50 5.09 -11.82 13.15
C VAL A 50 4.40 -13.12 12.74
N ASP A 51 3.10 -13.06 12.53
CA ASP A 51 2.30 -14.14 11.96
C ASP A 51 2.00 -13.84 10.49
N VAL A 52 2.35 -14.78 9.60
CA VAL A 52 2.20 -14.64 8.14
C VAL A 52 1.39 -15.80 7.61
N GLN A 53 0.31 -15.50 6.92
CA GLN A 53 -0.49 -16.50 6.20
C GLN A 53 -0.43 -16.23 4.70
N ILE A 54 -0.05 -17.26 3.93
CA ILE A 54 0.13 -17.16 2.48
C ILE A 54 -0.69 -18.24 1.79
N GLU A 55 -1.49 -17.84 0.80
CA GLU A 55 -2.06 -18.71 -0.21
C GLU A 55 -1.31 -18.48 -1.52
N THR A 56 -0.85 -19.55 -2.19
CA THR A 56 -0.07 -19.39 -3.43
C THR A 56 -0.26 -20.56 -4.39
N SER A 57 -0.07 -20.26 -5.69
CA SER A 57 0.00 -21.29 -6.74
C SER A 57 1.39 -21.93 -6.85
N LEU A 58 2.40 -21.45 -6.14
CA LEU A 58 3.72 -22.09 -6.09
C LEU A 58 3.66 -23.41 -5.34
N GLY A 59 4.45 -24.38 -5.80
CA GLY A 59 4.61 -25.66 -5.12
C GLY A 59 5.32 -25.50 -3.76
N ARG A 60 5.13 -26.47 -2.87
CA ARG A 60 5.77 -26.49 -1.53
C ARG A 60 7.32 -26.54 -1.57
N LEU A 61 7.89 -26.93 -2.71
CA LEU A 61 9.36 -26.93 -2.92
C LEU A 61 9.86 -25.59 -3.42
N ASP A 62 8.96 -24.76 -3.99
CA ASP A 62 9.31 -23.47 -4.57
C ASP A 62 9.21 -22.31 -3.57
N LEU A 63 8.42 -22.47 -2.51
CA LEU A 63 8.31 -21.51 -1.41
C LEU A 63 8.18 -22.25 -0.07
N ARG A 64 9.07 -21.96 0.88
CA ARG A 64 9.10 -22.54 2.23
C ARG A 64 9.06 -21.43 3.27
N ALA A 65 8.65 -21.77 4.50
CA ALA A 65 8.60 -20.83 5.62
C ALA A 65 9.96 -20.15 5.86
N ASP A 66 11.04 -20.91 5.86
CA ASP A 66 12.40 -20.42 6.10
C ASP A 66 12.87 -19.39 5.04
N ASP A 67 12.25 -19.37 3.87
CA ASP A 67 12.56 -18.37 2.82
C ASP A 67 12.11 -16.94 3.22
N LEU A 68 11.21 -16.83 4.23
CA LEU A 68 10.70 -15.56 4.72
C LEU A 68 11.52 -14.98 5.86
N ASP A 69 12.34 -15.77 6.56
CA ASP A 69 13.14 -15.29 7.69
C ASP A 69 14.00 -14.07 7.33
N PRO A 70 14.71 -14.02 6.17
CA PRO A 70 15.49 -12.84 5.78
C PRO A 70 14.60 -11.58 5.58
N LEU A 71 13.36 -11.74 5.08
CA LEU A 71 12.43 -10.63 4.89
C LEU A 71 11.91 -10.13 6.23
N ILE A 72 11.53 -11.04 7.13
CA ILE A 72 11.06 -10.72 8.48
C ILE A 72 12.17 -10.00 9.24
N HIS A 73 13.38 -10.55 9.30
CA HIS A 73 14.50 -9.95 10.04
C HIS A 73 14.92 -8.60 9.46
N ARG A 74 14.91 -8.43 8.14
CA ARG A 74 15.21 -7.15 7.49
C ARG A 74 14.22 -6.05 7.87
N LEU A 75 12.94 -6.39 7.97
CA LEU A 75 11.88 -5.41 8.24
C LEU A 75 11.63 -5.19 9.74
N PHE A 76 11.72 -6.23 10.54
CA PHE A 76 11.30 -6.19 11.95
C PHE A 76 12.45 -6.38 12.95
N GLY A 77 13.63 -6.78 12.47
CA GLY A 77 14.83 -7.02 13.30
C GLY A 77 15.05 -8.48 13.66
N GLU A 78 16.31 -8.81 13.97
CA GLU A 78 16.81 -10.18 14.20
C GLU A 78 16.16 -10.94 15.39
N ARG A 79 15.52 -10.21 16.30
CA ARG A 79 14.91 -10.81 17.51
C ARG A 79 13.44 -11.15 17.37
N VAL A 80 12.86 -10.86 16.20
CA VAL A 80 11.44 -11.11 15.97
C VAL A 80 11.22 -12.56 15.54
N GLU A 81 10.27 -13.23 16.18
CA GLU A 81 9.87 -14.59 15.84
C GLU A 81 8.83 -14.59 14.73
N GLY A 82 9.13 -15.27 13.62
CA GLY A 82 8.22 -15.50 12.51
C GLY A 82 7.42 -16.79 12.69
N ASN A 83 6.10 -16.72 12.50
CA ASN A 83 5.23 -17.89 12.36
C ASN A 83 4.59 -17.85 10.98
N VAL A 84 4.96 -18.76 10.10
CA VAL A 84 4.58 -18.73 8.68
C VAL A 84 3.74 -19.94 8.32
N LEU A 85 2.54 -19.70 7.83
CA LEU A 85 1.66 -20.71 7.24
C LEU A 85 1.57 -20.48 5.72
N ILE A 86 1.94 -21.53 4.94
CA ILE A 86 1.82 -21.51 3.48
C ILE A 86 0.82 -22.59 3.08
N ALA A 87 -0.25 -22.16 2.41
CA ALA A 87 -1.30 -23.01 1.86
C ALA A 87 -1.31 -22.96 0.33
N PRO A 88 -1.63 -24.06 -0.35
CA PRO A 88 -1.91 -24.02 -1.79
C PRO A 88 -3.19 -23.23 -2.04
N GLN A 89 -3.22 -22.48 -3.15
CA GLN A 89 -4.45 -21.84 -3.60
C GLN A 89 -5.52 -22.93 -3.92
N ASP A 90 -6.77 -22.62 -3.61
CA ASP A 90 -7.89 -23.51 -3.95
C ASP A 90 -7.94 -23.78 -5.47
N PRO A 91 -7.99 -25.06 -5.90
CA PRO A 91 -7.99 -25.39 -7.33
C PRO A 91 -9.15 -24.77 -8.12
N HIS A 92 -10.34 -24.63 -7.50
CA HIS A 92 -11.49 -24.05 -8.16
C HIS A 92 -11.29 -22.56 -8.46
N LEU A 93 -10.71 -21.81 -7.52
CA LEU A 93 -10.32 -20.41 -7.73
C LEU A 93 -9.21 -20.29 -8.78
N SER A 94 -8.25 -21.20 -8.78
CA SER A 94 -7.17 -21.25 -9.75
C SER A 94 -7.65 -21.53 -11.17
N ASP A 95 -8.56 -22.49 -11.36
CA ASP A 95 -9.08 -22.90 -12.65
C ASP A 95 -9.83 -21.78 -13.38
N ASN A 96 -10.54 -20.91 -12.67
CA ASN A 96 -11.20 -19.74 -13.25
C ASN A 96 -10.19 -18.78 -13.90
N GLN A 97 -8.95 -18.78 -13.44
CA GLN A 97 -7.88 -17.89 -13.92
C GLN A 97 -6.99 -18.56 -14.99
N THR A 98 -7.02 -19.89 -15.16
CA THR A 98 -6.19 -20.61 -16.13
C THR A 98 -6.80 -20.62 -17.54
N ARG A 99 -8.10 -20.36 -17.69
CA ARG A 99 -8.81 -20.28 -18.99
C ARG A 99 -8.65 -18.93 -19.70
N GLY A 100 -7.70 -18.13 -19.32
CA GLY A 100 -7.48 -16.74 -19.67
C GLY A 100 -7.45 -15.89 -18.40
N LEU A 101 -6.80 -14.74 -18.44
CA LEU A 101 -6.73 -13.85 -17.29
C LEU A 101 -8.08 -13.16 -17.11
N ARG A 102 -8.82 -13.59 -16.09
CA ARG A 102 -10.18 -13.15 -15.75
C ARG A 102 -10.23 -12.64 -14.32
N CYS A 103 -11.25 -11.85 -14.00
CA CYS A 103 -11.50 -11.39 -12.65
C CYS A 103 -11.62 -12.57 -11.67
N GLY A 104 -10.75 -12.62 -10.66
CA GLY A 104 -10.72 -13.72 -9.69
C GLY A 104 -11.66 -13.54 -8.50
N ASP A 105 -12.38 -12.39 -8.42
CA ASP A 105 -13.22 -12.04 -7.27
C ASP A 105 -14.33 -11.06 -7.67
N ASN A 106 -15.37 -10.96 -6.83
CA ASN A 106 -16.39 -9.92 -6.91
C ASN A 106 -15.91 -8.68 -6.16
N GLY A 107 -16.17 -7.51 -6.72
CA GLY A 107 -15.77 -6.29 -6.03
C GLY A 107 -16.34 -5.01 -6.63
N ILE A 108 -16.38 -3.99 -5.81
CA ILE A 108 -16.62 -2.60 -6.19
C ILE A 108 -15.31 -1.85 -5.99
N PHE A 109 -14.91 -1.09 -7.00
CA PHE A 109 -13.64 -0.37 -7.04
C PHE A 109 -13.88 1.10 -7.32
N LYS A 110 -13.02 1.95 -6.76
CA LYS A 110 -13.15 3.40 -6.87
C LYS A 110 -11.78 4.06 -6.92
N GLY A 111 -11.56 4.90 -7.91
CA GLY A 111 -10.42 5.81 -7.97
C GLY A 111 -10.90 7.24 -7.75
N CYS A 112 -10.12 8.01 -6.97
CA CYS A 112 -10.32 9.43 -6.77
C CYS A 112 -9.03 10.18 -7.09
N PRO A 113 -9.07 11.34 -7.76
CA PRO A 113 -7.90 12.20 -7.88
C PRO A 113 -7.45 12.62 -6.47
N PRO A 114 -6.15 12.57 -6.13
CA PRO A 114 -5.67 13.02 -4.83
C PRO A 114 -5.97 14.51 -4.63
N THR A 115 -6.46 14.85 -3.45
CA THR A 115 -6.64 16.25 -3.05
C THR A 115 -5.30 16.93 -2.77
N GLU A 116 -5.29 18.24 -2.63
CA GLU A 116 -4.08 18.98 -2.26
C GLU A 116 -3.57 18.57 -0.88
N GLU A 117 -4.47 18.42 0.10
CA GLU A 117 -4.11 17.93 1.44
C GLU A 117 -3.44 16.56 1.40
N GLN A 118 -3.97 15.65 0.57
CA GLN A 118 -3.43 14.28 0.43
C GLN A 118 -2.01 14.32 -0.16
N ARG A 119 -1.79 15.13 -1.18
CA ARG A 119 -0.46 15.31 -1.78
C ARG A 119 0.52 15.93 -0.79
N VAL A 120 0.18 17.08 -0.23
CA VAL A 120 1.06 17.82 0.70
C VAL A 120 1.41 16.95 1.91
N LEU A 121 0.42 16.30 2.55
CA LEU A 121 0.69 15.46 3.71
C LEU A 121 1.55 14.24 3.38
N THR A 122 1.37 13.64 2.21
CA THR A 122 2.21 12.51 1.78
C THR A 122 3.66 12.94 1.57
N ALA A 123 3.89 14.12 0.98
CA ALA A 123 5.24 14.67 0.83
C ALA A 123 5.88 14.97 2.19
N ILE A 124 5.14 15.58 3.12
CA ILE A 124 5.61 15.83 4.49
C ILE A 124 5.98 14.49 5.18
N ALA A 125 5.09 13.50 5.12
CA ALA A 125 5.32 12.19 5.73
C ALA A 125 6.57 11.51 5.17
N ALA A 126 6.79 11.57 3.85
CA ALA A 126 7.96 10.99 3.20
C ALA A 126 9.25 11.73 3.57
N THR A 127 9.23 13.07 3.64
CA THR A 127 10.37 13.87 4.04
C THR A 127 10.77 13.58 5.49
N ILE A 128 9.81 13.50 6.40
CA ILE A 128 10.07 13.16 7.81
C ILE A 128 10.62 11.72 7.89
N TYR A 129 10.01 10.75 7.21
CA TYR A 129 10.46 9.37 7.22
C TYR A 129 11.87 9.20 6.63
N GLY A 130 12.24 9.97 5.61
CA GLY A 130 13.58 9.98 5.02
C GLY A 130 14.67 10.43 6.02
N THR A 131 14.31 11.24 7.01
CA THR A 131 15.23 11.73 8.06
C THR A 131 15.12 10.91 9.34
N ILE A 132 13.92 10.51 9.72
CA ILE A 132 13.59 9.76 10.94
C ILE A 132 12.79 8.52 10.51
N PRO A 133 13.45 7.41 10.13
CA PRO A 133 12.81 6.24 9.50
C PRO A 133 12.12 5.33 10.54
N TYR A 134 11.29 5.93 11.37
CA TYR A 134 10.52 5.27 12.41
C TYR A 134 9.03 5.58 12.27
N ASP A 135 8.21 4.90 13.07
CA ASP A 135 6.77 5.06 13.11
C ASP A 135 6.32 6.52 13.22
N GLY A 136 5.42 6.92 12.33
CA GLY A 136 4.87 8.26 12.30
C GLY A 136 3.45 8.31 11.73
N LYS A 137 2.64 9.19 12.33
CA LYS A 137 1.27 9.46 11.94
C LYS A 137 0.99 10.95 11.93
N TYR A 138 0.37 11.43 10.87
CA TYR A 138 0.22 12.84 10.57
C TYR A 138 -1.21 13.17 10.17
N ILE A 139 -1.68 14.37 10.56
CA ILE A 139 -2.98 14.89 10.18
C ILE A 139 -2.79 16.31 9.64
N ILE A 140 -3.43 16.62 8.51
CA ILE A 140 -3.44 17.94 7.91
C ILE A 140 -4.88 18.43 7.71
N GLU A 141 -5.09 19.71 7.92
CA GLU A 141 -6.31 20.42 7.59
C GLU A 141 -5.98 21.79 7.02
N GLN A 142 -6.76 22.27 6.06
CA GLN A 142 -6.64 23.64 5.59
C GLN A 142 -7.61 24.53 6.36
N ARG A 143 -7.10 25.59 7.01
CA ARG A 143 -7.88 26.62 7.69
C ARG A 143 -7.39 28.00 7.26
N ASP A 144 -8.31 28.83 6.82
CA ASP A 144 -8.03 30.23 6.41
C ASP A 144 -6.85 30.37 5.43
N GLY A 145 -6.71 29.37 4.51
CA GLY A 145 -5.64 29.32 3.51
C GLY A 145 -4.28 28.88 4.03
N GLN A 146 -4.20 28.42 5.27
CA GLN A 146 -2.99 27.86 5.88
C GLN A 146 -3.15 26.37 6.21
N TRP A 147 -2.02 25.67 6.30
CA TRP A 147 -1.98 24.29 6.74
C TRP A 147 -1.89 24.19 8.26
N ASP A 148 -2.90 23.57 8.85
CA ASP A 148 -2.90 23.13 10.24
C ASP A 148 -2.42 21.68 10.27
N LEU A 149 -1.28 21.42 10.93
CA LEU A 149 -0.57 20.14 10.87
C LEU A 149 -0.31 19.58 12.27
N THR A 150 -0.73 18.33 12.48
CA THR A 150 -0.34 17.55 13.66
C THR A 150 0.61 16.42 13.25
N VAL A 151 1.75 16.36 13.92
CA VAL A 151 2.84 15.38 13.72
C VAL A 151 2.98 14.53 14.98
N CYS A 152 2.75 13.24 14.88
CA CYS A 152 3.16 12.25 15.87
C CYS A 152 4.27 11.40 15.26
N GLN A 153 5.54 11.69 15.62
CA GLN A 153 6.72 11.00 15.11
C GLN A 153 7.49 10.35 16.23
N SER A 154 7.62 9.03 16.20
CA SER A 154 8.43 8.28 17.16
C SER A 154 9.91 8.56 16.96
N HIS A 155 10.71 8.37 18.00
CA HIS A 155 12.17 8.58 17.99
C HIS A 155 12.63 10.00 17.61
N LEU A 156 11.71 10.97 17.56
CA LEU A 156 12.04 12.38 17.41
C LEU A 156 12.53 12.92 18.77
N SER A 157 13.78 13.34 18.83
CA SER A 157 14.34 13.95 20.04
C SER A 157 13.94 15.42 20.16
N ARG A 158 14.08 15.96 21.37
CA ARG A 158 13.84 17.40 21.62
C ARG A 158 14.82 18.31 20.86
N GLU A 159 16.01 17.81 20.61
CA GLU A 159 17.06 18.54 19.87
C GLU A 159 16.77 18.58 18.36
N GLN A 160 16.08 17.57 17.81
CA GLN A 160 15.71 17.50 16.40
C GLN A 160 14.41 18.28 16.08
N GLU A 161 13.54 18.49 17.07
CA GLU A 161 12.25 19.15 16.86
C GLU A 161 12.36 20.58 16.25
N PRO A 162 13.28 21.46 16.67
CA PRO A 162 13.43 22.79 16.05
C PRO A 162 13.79 22.74 14.57
N GLU A 163 14.62 21.79 14.16
CA GLU A 163 14.98 21.58 12.75
C GLU A 163 13.79 21.08 11.94
N LEU A 164 13.01 20.13 12.49
CA LEU A 164 11.76 19.67 11.86
C LEU A 164 10.79 20.84 11.67
N ARG A 165 10.59 21.69 12.68
CA ARG A 165 9.73 22.89 12.58
C ARG A 165 10.21 23.84 11.48
N ARG A 166 11.53 24.08 11.39
CA ARG A 166 12.13 24.93 10.36
C ARG A 166 11.84 24.37 8.97
N MET A 167 12.09 23.08 8.76
CA MET A 167 11.85 22.39 7.49
C MET A 167 10.36 22.46 7.07
N LEU A 168 9.43 22.19 8.00
CA LEU A 168 7.99 22.25 7.73
C LEU A 168 7.56 23.65 7.29
N LYS A 169 8.11 24.68 7.93
CA LYS A 169 7.84 26.08 7.58
C LYS A 169 8.39 26.44 6.20
N GLU A 170 9.66 26.13 5.95
CA GLU A 170 10.37 26.56 4.74
C GLU A 170 9.91 25.80 3.49
N ALA A 171 9.71 24.46 3.60
CA ALA A 171 9.37 23.63 2.46
C ALA A 171 7.86 23.52 2.20
N TYR A 172 7.01 23.62 3.25
CA TYR A 172 5.59 23.34 3.14
C TYR A 172 4.68 24.46 3.63
N ASN A 173 5.25 25.61 4.03
CA ASN A 173 4.50 26.75 4.55
C ASN A 173 3.61 26.44 5.78
N VAL A 174 4.07 25.53 6.64
CA VAL A 174 3.41 25.20 7.91
C VAL A 174 4.04 26.05 9.03
N HIS A 175 3.28 26.99 9.60
CA HIS A 175 3.84 27.95 10.56
C HIS A 175 3.94 27.43 11.98
N LEU A 176 2.91 26.77 12.47
CA LEU A 176 2.80 26.33 13.88
C LEU A 176 2.30 24.88 13.96
N PRO A 177 3.12 23.90 13.52
CA PRO A 177 2.71 22.50 13.63
C PRO A 177 2.66 22.06 15.10
N THR A 178 1.65 21.27 15.44
CA THR A 178 1.63 20.51 16.70
C THR A 178 2.51 19.28 16.53
N ILE A 179 3.61 19.17 17.27
CA ILE A 179 4.54 18.06 17.17
C ILE A 179 4.62 17.35 18.53
N ASN A 180 4.35 16.06 18.56
CA ASN A 180 4.44 15.20 19.75
C ASN A 180 3.93 15.91 21.02
N PRO A 181 2.64 16.24 21.13
CA PRO A 181 2.12 17.12 22.18
C PRO A 181 2.37 16.62 23.62
N LEU A 182 2.64 15.32 23.78
CA LEU A 182 3.01 14.72 25.07
C LEU A 182 4.53 14.51 25.23
N GLY A 183 5.32 15.03 24.29
CA GLY A 183 6.78 14.90 24.27
C GLY A 183 7.29 13.68 23.51
N PRO A 184 8.61 13.42 23.53
CA PRO A 184 9.21 12.29 22.83
C PRO A 184 8.62 10.94 23.27
N TRP A 185 8.47 10.03 22.29
CA TRP A 185 7.96 8.68 22.53
C TRP A 185 8.65 7.68 21.60
N THR A 186 8.52 6.39 21.92
CA THR A 186 8.94 5.28 21.08
C THR A 186 7.71 4.60 20.51
N GLY A 187 7.73 4.32 19.21
CA GLY A 187 6.65 3.65 18.48
C GLY A 187 7.15 2.37 17.81
N GLY A 188 6.37 1.89 16.86
CA GLY A 188 6.68 0.70 16.11
C GLY A 188 6.12 -0.57 16.73
N ILE A 189 6.50 -1.71 16.16
CA ILE A 189 5.93 -3.03 16.51
C ILE A 189 6.26 -3.51 17.92
N ASP A 190 7.20 -2.89 18.61
CA ASP A 190 7.51 -3.24 20.00
C ASP A 190 6.45 -2.74 20.99
N VAL A 191 5.67 -1.73 20.59
CA VAL A 191 4.67 -1.08 21.45
C VAL A 191 3.26 -1.09 20.88
N ASP A 192 3.08 -1.37 19.59
CA ASP A 192 1.79 -1.46 18.91
C ASP A 192 1.75 -2.63 17.94
N CYS A 193 0.56 -3.07 17.56
CA CYS A 193 0.36 -4.13 16.59
C CYS A 193 -0.02 -3.57 15.22
N GLY A 194 0.61 -4.13 14.18
CA GLY A 194 0.29 -3.87 12.79
C GLY A 194 -0.43 -5.04 12.13
N CYS A 195 -1.29 -4.72 11.16
CA CYS A 195 -1.96 -5.72 10.34
C CYS A 195 -2.10 -5.21 8.91
N THR A 196 -2.01 -6.13 7.92
CA THR A 196 -2.22 -5.80 6.50
C THR A 196 -3.55 -5.12 6.26
N ASN A 197 -3.55 -4.18 5.32
CA ASN A 197 -4.75 -3.48 4.82
C ASN A 197 -5.52 -2.63 5.86
N ARG A 198 -4.93 -2.30 7.01
CA ARG A 198 -5.57 -1.44 8.03
C ARG A 198 -5.43 0.06 7.77
N LYS A 199 -4.61 0.47 6.80
CA LYS A 199 -4.34 1.88 6.47
C LYS A 199 -4.77 2.26 5.05
N LEU A 200 -5.81 1.60 4.52
CA LEU A 200 -6.30 1.86 3.17
C LEU A 200 -6.74 3.31 2.96
N GLY A 201 -7.29 4.00 3.97
CA GLY A 201 -7.60 5.43 3.89
C GLY A 201 -6.36 6.29 3.66
N SER A 202 -5.23 5.95 4.31
CA SER A 202 -3.93 6.57 4.07
C SER A 202 -3.38 6.27 2.67
N ASP A 203 -3.66 5.08 2.13
CA ASP A 203 -3.13 4.58 0.87
C ASP A 203 -3.93 5.02 -0.37
N MET A 204 -5.25 5.15 -0.23
CA MET A 204 -6.20 5.33 -1.33
C MET A 204 -7.07 6.59 -1.19
N GLY A 205 -7.02 7.28 -0.04
CA GLY A 205 -7.90 8.40 0.25
C GLY A 205 -9.38 8.01 0.15
N ASP A 206 -10.16 8.80 -0.58
CA ASP A 206 -11.60 8.57 -0.78
C ASP A 206 -11.92 7.41 -1.75
N GLY A 207 -10.89 6.77 -2.29
CA GLY A 207 -11.01 5.60 -3.17
C GLY A 207 -11.18 4.27 -2.44
N VAL A 208 -11.20 4.25 -1.11
CA VAL A 208 -11.36 3.02 -0.32
C VAL A 208 -12.72 2.37 -0.58
N THR A 209 -12.67 1.07 -0.88
CA THR A 209 -13.82 0.18 -1.02
C THR A 209 -13.62 -1.09 -0.19
N GLY A 210 -14.33 -2.17 -0.47
CA GLY A 210 -14.34 -3.36 0.38
C GLY A 210 -13.11 -4.27 0.33
N GLY A 211 -12.24 -4.14 -0.69
CA GLY A 211 -11.11 -5.05 -0.91
C GLY A 211 -9.78 -4.52 -0.39
N GLY A 212 -8.91 -5.41 0.09
CA GLY A 212 -7.55 -5.08 0.51
C GLY A 212 -6.59 -4.91 -0.66
N LEU A 213 -5.82 -3.82 -0.68
CA LEU A 213 -4.90 -3.46 -1.77
C LEU A 213 -3.54 -4.17 -1.69
N MET A 214 -3.08 -4.52 -0.46
CA MET A 214 -1.73 -5.02 -0.21
C MET A 214 -1.68 -6.55 -0.07
N GLY A 215 -0.52 -7.12 -0.35
CA GLY A 215 -0.25 -8.54 -0.13
C GLY A 215 -0.82 -9.49 -1.21
N LYS A 216 -1.21 -8.97 -2.38
CA LYS A 216 -1.89 -9.76 -3.43
C LYS A 216 -1.24 -9.57 -4.79
N ASP A 217 -1.33 -10.61 -5.64
CA ASP A 217 -0.90 -10.56 -7.04
C ASP A 217 -1.84 -9.74 -7.93
N LEU A 218 -1.39 -9.43 -9.14
CA LEU A 218 -2.11 -8.59 -10.10
C LEU A 218 -3.37 -9.24 -10.68
N SER A 219 -3.57 -10.54 -10.55
CA SER A 219 -4.81 -11.19 -10.95
C SER A 219 -5.97 -10.95 -10.00
N LYS A 220 -5.68 -10.43 -8.81
CA LYS A 220 -6.71 -9.98 -7.87
C LYS A 220 -7.21 -8.60 -8.28
N ALA A 221 -8.51 -8.47 -8.51
CA ALA A 221 -9.15 -7.21 -8.89
C ALA A 221 -8.93 -6.11 -7.85
N ASP A 222 -8.83 -6.50 -6.57
CA ASP A 222 -8.49 -5.60 -5.46
C ASP A 222 -7.19 -4.80 -5.70
N VAL A 223 -6.24 -5.37 -6.43
CA VAL A 223 -4.99 -4.68 -6.80
C VAL A 223 -5.14 -4.03 -8.16
N SER A 224 -5.36 -4.81 -9.21
CA SER A 224 -5.29 -4.33 -10.59
C SER A 224 -6.38 -3.32 -10.93
N VAL A 225 -7.64 -3.60 -10.55
CA VAL A 225 -8.75 -2.69 -10.88
C VAL A 225 -8.69 -1.43 -10.03
N ASN A 226 -8.30 -1.51 -8.75
CA ASN A 226 -8.07 -0.31 -7.92
C ASN A 226 -6.97 0.59 -8.50
N ILE A 227 -5.82 0.02 -8.92
CA ILE A 227 -4.75 0.78 -9.57
C ILE A 227 -5.28 1.48 -10.82
N VAL A 228 -5.99 0.78 -11.70
CA VAL A 228 -6.48 1.36 -12.96
C VAL A 228 -7.60 2.38 -12.73
N CYS A 229 -8.51 2.16 -11.77
CA CYS A 229 -9.47 3.18 -11.34
C CYS A 229 -8.77 4.46 -10.90
N TYR A 230 -7.71 4.34 -10.10
CA TYR A 230 -6.91 5.47 -9.65
C TYR A 230 -6.20 6.19 -10.80
N LEU A 231 -5.53 5.46 -11.70
CA LEU A 231 -4.85 6.05 -12.86
C LEU A 231 -5.83 6.81 -13.77
N LYS A 232 -7.00 6.24 -14.04
CA LYS A 232 -8.06 6.89 -14.82
C LYS A 232 -8.62 8.12 -14.09
N ALA A 233 -8.75 8.07 -12.77
CA ALA A 233 -9.20 9.19 -11.98
C ALA A 233 -8.19 10.35 -12.01
N VAL A 234 -6.91 10.07 -11.85
CA VAL A 234 -5.84 11.07 -11.95
C VAL A 234 -5.80 11.69 -13.35
N ALA A 235 -5.85 10.87 -14.39
CA ALA A 235 -5.79 11.34 -15.79
C ALA A 235 -7.00 12.19 -16.20
N SER A 236 -8.19 11.88 -15.66
CA SER A 236 -9.44 12.59 -16.00
C SER A 236 -9.79 13.73 -15.05
N GLY A 237 -9.18 13.80 -13.88
CA GLY A 237 -9.58 14.71 -12.80
C GLY A 237 -10.94 14.36 -12.17
N GLN A 238 -11.49 13.17 -12.43
CA GLN A 238 -12.83 12.75 -12.00
C GLN A 238 -12.77 11.49 -11.16
N VAL A 239 -13.79 11.25 -10.34
CA VAL A 239 -14.01 9.97 -9.68
C VAL A 239 -14.34 8.92 -10.74
N VAL A 240 -13.70 7.76 -10.66
CA VAL A 240 -13.92 6.60 -11.52
C VAL A 240 -14.30 5.40 -10.67
N THR A 241 -15.35 4.69 -11.05
CA THR A 241 -15.83 3.48 -10.38
C THR A 241 -15.85 2.29 -11.32
N ALA A 242 -15.71 1.09 -10.79
CA ALA A 242 -15.87 -0.15 -11.53
C ALA A 242 -16.50 -1.23 -10.66
N ILE A 243 -17.16 -2.19 -11.29
CA ILE A 243 -17.71 -3.39 -10.65
C ILE A 243 -17.17 -4.60 -11.42
N CYS A 244 -16.69 -5.59 -10.70
CA CYS A 244 -16.28 -6.88 -11.23
C CYS A 244 -17.09 -8.01 -10.61
N SER A 245 -17.32 -9.04 -11.41
CA SER A 245 -17.80 -10.33 -10.91
C SER A 245 -16.79 -11.42 -11.25
N ILE A 246 -16.73 -12.45 -10.43
CA ILE A 246 -15.82 -13.57 -10.67
C ILE A 246 -16.04 -14.16 -12.07
N GLY A 247 -14.95 -14.31 -12.81
CA GLY A 247 -14.97 -14.81 -14.18
C GLY A 247 -15.19 -13.74 -15.26
N ASP A 248 -15.40 -12.47 -14.90
CA ASP A 248 -15.53 -11.38 -15.87
C ASP A 248 -14.28 -11.27 -16.75
N GLU A 249 -14.46 -11.28 -18.07
CA GLU A 249 -13.41 -11.02 -19.06
C GLU A 249 -13.20 -9.54 -19.30
N ASN A 250 -14.22 -8.73 -19.05
CA ASN A 250 -14.23 -7.29 -19.29
C ASN A 250 -14.76 -6.55 -18.08
N VAL A 251 -14.14 -5.39 -17.77
CA VAL A 251 -14.54 -4.48 -16.69
C VAL A 251 -14.98 -3.16 -17.29
N THR A 252 -16.10 -2.62 -16.81
CA THR A 252 -16.58 -1.31 -17.22
C THR A 252 -16.27 -0.27 -16.15
N PHE A 253 -15.49 0.74 -16.54
CA PHE A 253 -15.21 1.92 -15.74
C PHE A 253 -16.27 2.98 -16.01
N THR A 254 -16.81 3.58 -14.95
CA THR A 254 -17.82 4.65 -15.03
C THR A 254 -17.25 5.91 -14.39
N TYR A 255 -17.21 6.99 -15.13
CA TYR A 255 -16.73 8.30 -14.71
C TYR A 255 -17.86 9.11 -14.07
N ALA A 256 -17.52 10.14 -13.28
CA ALA A 256 -18.51 10.98 -12.61
C ALA A 256 -19.43 11.73 -13.58
N ASP A 257 -18.97 12.02 -14.80
CA ASP A 257 -19.77 12.64 -15.87
C ASP A 257 -20.72 11.66 -16.61
N GLY A 258 -20.73 10.38 -16.22
CA GLY A 258 -21.53 9.32 -16.82
C GLY A 258 -20.87 8.61 -18.01
N ARG A 259 -19.71 9.04 -18.47
CA ARG A 259 -18.91 8.35 -19.49
C ARG A 259 -18.54 6.95 -19.02
N ARG A 260 -18.56 5.97 -19.94
CA ARG A 260 -18.22 4.58 -19.64
C ARG A 260 -17.17 4.08 -20.62
N GLU A 261 -16.21 3.32 -20.12
CA GLU A 261 -15.17 2.62 -20.88
C GLU A 261 -15.13 1.18 -20.44
N THR A 262 -15.04 0.27 -21.40
CA THR A 262 -14.95 -1.17 -21.13
C THR A 262 -13.61 -1.70 -21.63
N GLU A 263 -12.87 -2.37 -20.77
CA GLU A 263 -11.55 -2.94 -21.05
C GLU A 263 -11.50 -4.41 -20.68
N ARG A 264 -10.66 -5.17 -21.37
CA ARG A 264 -10.43 -6.57 -21.00
C ARG A 264 -9.65 -6.63 -19.69
N PHE A 265 -10.02 -7.56 -18.82
CA PHE A 265 -9.33 -7.72 -17.53
C PHE A 265 -7.83 -7.99 -17.71
N ALA A 266 -7.42 -8.72 -18.75
CA ALA A 266 -6.01 -8.94 -19.07
C ALA A 266 -5.25 -7.62 -19.35
N ASP A 267 -5.88 -6.67 -20.04
CA ASP A 267 -5.26 -5.37 -20.34
C ASP A 267 -5.17 -4.49 -19.07
N ILE A 268 -6.14 -4.61 -18.18
CA ILE A 268 -6.13 -3.96 -16.85
C ILE A 268 -4.95 -4.48 -16.01
N VAL A 269 -4.73 -5.78 -16.01
CA VAL A 269 -3.58 -6.40 -15.32
C VAL A 269 -2.26 -5.87 -15.86
N GLU A 270 -2.13 -5.72 -17.19
CA GLU A 270 -0.91 -5.16 -17.79
C GLU A 270 -0.70 -3.68 -17.47
N GLN A 271 -1.76 -2.87 -17.40
CA GLN A 271 -1.68 -1.48 -16.95
C GLN A 271 -1.22 -1.40 -15.48
N ALA A 272 -1.78 -2.24 -14.61
CA ALA A 272 -1.37 -2.32 -13.21
C ALA A 272 0.09 -2.81 -13.08
N ARG A 273 0.50 -3.77 -13.91
CA ARG A 273 1.91 -4.25 -13.98
C ARG A 273 2.85 -3.11 -14.36
N LEU A 274 2.49 -2.34 -15.38
CA LEU A 274 3.28 -1.19 -15.81
C LEU A 274 3.43 -0.18 -14.67
N TYR A 275 2.34 0.13 -13.96
CA TYR A 275 2.38 1.01 -12.78
C TYR A 275 3.34 0.49 -11.69
N ILE A 276 3.29 -0.80 -11.35
CA ILE A 276 4.25 -1.37 -10.38
C ILE A 276 5.69 -1.27 -10.90
N LEU A 277 5.92 -1.50 -12.18
CA LEU A 277 7.26 -1.41 -12.79
C LEU A 277 7.82 0.02 -12.79
N THR A 278 7.01 1.01 -13.19
CA THR A 278 7.47 2.39 -13.38
C THR A 278 7.43 3.21 -12.10
N ASP A 279 6.30 3.18 -11.38
CA ASP A 279 6.06 4.06 -10.24
C ASP A 279 6.53 3.46 -8.91
N CYS A 280 6.65 2.12 -8.86
CA CYS A 280 7.10 1.39 -7.67
C CYS A 280 8.46 0.70 -7.85
N GLY A 281 9.15 0.95 -8.99
CA GLY A 281 10.44 0.34 -9.28
C GLY A 281 10.41 -1.19 -9.34
N GLY A 282 9.28 -1.76 -9.77
CA GLY A 282 9.08 -3.20 -9.92
C GLY A 282 8.85 -3.97 -8.62
N SER A 283 8.44 -3.31 -7.54
CA SER A 283 8.30 -3.94 -6.22
C SER A 283 6.96 -3.65 -5.55
N PHE A 284 6.29 -4.70 -5.11
CA PHE A 284 5.07 -4.61 -4.28
C PHE A 284 5.38 -4.14 -2.86
N GLU A 285 6.58 -4.43 -2.32
CA GLU A 285 7.01 -3.84 -1.05
C GLU A 285 7.07 -2.32 -1.14
N ARG A 286 7.68 -1.77 -2.20
CA ARG A 286 7.71 -0.32 -2.43
C ARG A 286 6.32 0.26 -2.71
N PHE A 287 5.46 -0.49 -3.38
CA PHE A 287 4.05 -0.10 -3.51
C PHE A 287 3.39 0.03 -2.15
N ALA A 288 3.63 -0.94 -1.26
CA ALA A 288 3.06 -0.98 0.07
C ALA A 288 3.55 0.16 1.00
N GLU A 289 4.70 0.77 0.75
CA GLU A 289 5.19 1.90 1.58
C GLU A 289 4.20 3.07 1.63
N TRP A 290 3.58 3.40 0.51
CA TRP A 290 2.77 4.62 0.36
C TRP A 290 1.39 4.39 -0.25
N GLY A 291 1.12 3.23 -0.79
CA GLY A 291 -0.11 2.92 -1.53
C GLY A 291 -0.19 3.65 -2.87
N LEU A 292 -1.39 4.10 -3.25
CA LEU A 292 -1.65 4.84 -4.49
C LEU A 292 -1.28 6.32 -4.37
N ILE A 293 -1.44 6.94 -3.18
CA ILE A 293 -1.07 8.34 -2.95
C ILE A 293 0.40 8.40 -2.53
N ARG A 294 1.29 8.58 -3.51
CA ARG A 294 2.75 8.49 -3.37
C ARG A 294 3.44 9.87 -3.36
N PRO A 295 4.64 9.98 -2.75
CA PRO A 295 5.38 11.25 -2.67
C PRO A 295 5.77 11.84 -4.03
N ASN A 296 6.07 11.01 -5.02
CA ASN A 296 6.62 11.42 -6.32
C ASN A 296 5.55 11.95 -7.31
N GLN A 297 4.31 12.11 -6.87
CA GLN A 297 3.20 12.62 -7.69
C GLN A 297 2.97 14.12 -7.51
N LEU A 298 3.97 14.83 -6.97
CA LEU A 298 3.90 16.26 -6.66
C LEU A 298 4.48 17.18 -7.76
N GLU A 299 5.03 16.59 -8.86
CA GLU A 299 5.56 17.34 -10.00
C GLU A 299 4.55 17.53 -11.12
#